data_0198a48a19f473d0d830226626bf9e3d
#
_entry.id   0198a48a19f473d0d830226626bf9e3d
#
_cell.length_a   1.000
_cell.length_b   1.000
_cell.length_c   1.000
_cell.angle_alpha   90.00
_cell.angle_beta   90.00
_cell.angle_gamma   90.00
#
_symmetry.space_group_name_H-M   'P 1'
#
loop_
_entity.id
_entity.type
_entity.pdbx_description
1 polymer ?
#
loop_
_entity_poly.entity_id
_entity_poly.type
_entity_poly.pdbx_seq_one_letter_code
_entity_poly.pdbx_strand_id
1 'polypeptide(L)'
;MSDLERLNRRIEANRDRMVELQRVLNRIPAIAPESGGKGESEKARTLVDHLRRLGIEDIKALNAPDERVPEGSRPNILATIPGRDSGRSFWIMTHMDVVPPGDETLWETPP
;
A
#
# COMPACT_ATOMS: atom_id res chain seq x y z
N MET A 1 -2.47 -8.09 -31.90
CA MET A 1 -2.77 -7.49 -30.57
C MET A 1 -1.55 -6.73 -30.07
N SER A 2 -1.69 -5.45 -29.88
CA SER A 2 -0.64 -4.57 -29.38
C SER A 2 -0.29 -4.86 -27.91
N ASP A 3 0.87 -4.39 -27.45
CA ASP A 3 1.26 -4.50 -26.04
C ASP A 3 0.27 -3.77 -25.11
N LEU A 4 -0.25 -2.63 -25.56
CA LEU A 4 -1.25 -1.87 -24.83
C LEU A 4 -2.57 -2.64 -24.68
N GLU A 5 -3.04 -3.30 -25.72
CA GLU A 5 -4.25 -4.15 -25.65
C GLU A 5 -4.07 -5.32 -24.70
N ARG A 6 -2.87 -5.94 -24.70
CA ARG A 6 -2.55 -7.02 -23.75
C ARG A 6 -2.54 -6.52 -22.31
N LEU A 7 -1.95 -5.34 -22.09
CA LEU A 7 -1.91 -4.71 -20.76
C LEU A 7 -3.32 -4.40 -20.27
N ASN A 8 -4.15 -3.77 -21.09
CA ASN A 8 -5.53 -3.43 -20.73
C ASN A 8 -6.34 -4.69 -20.38
N ARG A 9 -6.22 -5.77 -21.14
CA ARG A 9 -6.88 -7.04 -20.79
C ARG A 9 -6.42 -7.62 -19.45
N ARG A 10 -5.12 -7.47 -19.11
CA ARG A 10 -4.59 -7.88 -17.79
C ARG A 10 -5.17 -7.04 -16.66
N ILE A 11 -5.29 -5.73 -16.85
CA ILE A 11 -5.89 -4.83 -15.87
C ILE A 11 -7.36 -5.20 -15.64
N GLU A 12 -8.14 -5.36 -16.72
CA GLU A 12 -9.54 -5.79 -16.63
C GLU A 12 -9.70 -7.14 -15.91
N ALA A 13 -8.87 -8.11 -16.24
CA ALA A 13 -8.89 -9.44 -15.62
C ALA A 13 -8.54 -9.40 -14.11
N ASN A 14 -7.84 -8.37 -13.63
CA ASN A 14 -7.48 -8.20 -12.23
C ASN A 14 -8.42 -7.25 -11.47
N ARG A 15 -9.44 -6.69 -12.12
CA ARG A 15 -10.32 -5.67 -11.54
C ARG A 15 -10.86 -6.05 -10.16
N ASP A 16 -11.45 -7.23 -10.03
CA ASP A 16 -12.08 -7.65 -8.77
C ASP A 16 -11.04 -7.86 -7.65
N ARG A 17 -9.85 -8.36 -8.02
CA ARG A 17 -8.72 -8.49 -7.07
C ARG A 17 -8.20 -7.14 -6.60
N MET A 18 -8.14 -6.15 -7.49
CA MET A 18 -7.74 -4.78 -7.16
C MET A 18 -8.75 -4.13 -6.22
N VAL A 19 -10.05 -4.28 -6.49
CA VAL A 19 -11.13 -3.77 -5.62
C VAL A 19 -11.08 -4.43 -4.25
N GLU A 20 -10.87 -5.75 -4.18
CA GLU A 20 -10.79 -6.46 -2.89
C GLU A 20 -9.55 -6.03 -2.09
N LEU A 21 -8.40 -5.88 -2.73
CA LEU A 21 -7.21 -5.34 -2.05
C LEU A 21 -7.46 -3.94 -1.50
N GLN A 22 -8.12 -3.07 -2.28
CA GLN A 22 -8.47 -1.73 -1.84
C GLN A 22 -9.40 -1.78 -0.60
N ARG A 23 -10.40 -2.66 -0.59
CA ARG A 23 -11.28 -2.86 0.58
C ARG A 23 -10.51 -3.30 1.82
N VAL A 24 -9.60 -4.27 1.66
CA VAL A 24 -8.76 -4.77 2.76
C VAL A 24 -7.90 -3.65 3.33
N LEU A 25 -7.23 -2.88 2.48
CA LEU A 25 -6.35 -1.79 2.91
C LEU A 25 -7.12 -0.62 3.55
N ASN A 26 -8.32 -0.31 3.07
CA ASN A 26 -9.15 0.75 3.64
C ASN A 26 -9.68 0.41 5.03
N ARG A 27 -9.94 -0.86 5.32
CA ARG A 27 -10.38 -1.31 6.66
C ARG A 27 -9.31 -1.18 7.74
N ILE A 28 -8.06 -0.99 7.36
CA ILE A 28 -6.94 -0.86 8.29
C ILE A 28 -6.66 0.62 8.48
N PRO A 29 -7.00 1.21 9.63
CA PRO A 29 -6.66 2.58 9.91
C PRO A 29 -5.14 2.77 9.87
N ALA A 30 -4.69 3.77 9.15
CA ALA A 30 -3.28 4.15 9.07
C ALA A 30 -3.15 5.66 9.28
N ILE A 31 -3.82 6.13 10.32
CA ILE A 31 -3.86 7.56 10.67
C ILE A 31 -2.52 7.92 11.30
N ALA A 32 -1.89 8.98 10.78
CA ALA A 32 -0.62 9.46 11.27
C ALA A 32 -0.70 9.97 12.73
N PRO A 33 0.40 9.87 13.50
CA PRO A 33 0.40 10.30 14.90
C PRO A 33 0.11 11.80 15.07
N GLU A 34 0.40 12.63 14.09
CA GLU A 34 0.05 14.05 14.05
C GLU A 34 -1.47 14.28 14.18
N SER A 35 -2.26 13.31 13.74
CA SER A 35 -3.72 13.31 13.80
C SER A 35 -4.28 12.36 14.88
N GLY A 36 -3.45 11.96 15.84
CA GLY A 36 -3.84 11.09 16.95
C GLY A 36 -3.90 9.60 16.62
N GLY A 37 -3.40 9.19 15.46
CA GLY A 37 -3.37 7.80 15.03
C GLY A 37 -2.18 7.01 15.57
N LYS A 38 -2.16 5.71 15.24
CA LYS A 38 -1.11 4.77 15.64
C LYS A 38 -0.11 4.45 14.52
N GLY A 39 -0.17 5.21 13.41
CA GLY A 39 0.70 5.00 12.25
C GLY A 39 0.26 3.85 11.34
N GLU A 40 1.14 3.42 10.47
CA GLU A 40 0.88 2.59 9.28
C GLU A 40 1.32 1.13 9.43
N SER A 41 1.82 0.71 10.58
CA SER A 41 2.50 -0.58 10.75
C SER A 41 1.64 -1.79 10.40
N GLU A 42 0.35 -1.79 10.74
CA GLU A 42 -0.56 -2.88 10.42
C GLU A 42 -0.85 -2.94 8.91
N LYS A 43 -1.11 -1.79 8.29
CA LYS A 43 -1.32 -1.69 6.83
C LYS A 43 -0.06 -2.12 6.08
N ALA A 44 1.12 -1.72 6.55
CA ALA A 44 2.40 -2.11 5.97
C ALA A 44 2.61 -3.62 6.00
N ARG A 45 2.34 -4.29 7.13
CA ARG A 45 2.42 -5.77 7.23
C ARG A 45 1.48 -6.44 6.24
N THR A 46 0.23 -5.99 6.19
CA THR A 46 -0.78 -6.53 5.24
C THR A 46 -0.33 -6.36 3.79
N LEU A 47 0.24 -5.21 3.46
CA LEU A 47 0.75 -4.93 2.11
C LEU A 47 1.96 -5.82 1.77
N VAL A 48 2.91 -5.98 2.68
CA VAL A 48 4.07 -6.88 2.50
C VAL A 48 3.62 -8.31 2.27
N ASP A 49 2.67 -8.81 3.05
CA ASP A 49 2.13 -10.16 2.88
C ASP A 49 1.42 -10.32 1.53
N HIS A 50 0.73 -9.29 1.06
CA HIS A 50 0.11 -9.29 -0.26
C HIS A 50 1.16 -9.34 -1.38
N LEU A 51 2.21 -8.52 -1.29
CA LEU A 51 3.31 -8.49 -2.25
C LEU A 51 4.02 -9.85 -2.32
N ARG A 52 4.27 -10.49 -1.19
CA ARG A 52 4.86 -11.84 -1.13
C ARG A 52 3.98 -12.88 -1.81
N ARG A 53 2.65 -12.83 -1.60
CA ARG A 53 1.71 -13.71 -2.30
C ARG A 53 1.69 -13.51 -3.82
N LEU A 54 2.08 -12.33 -4.30
CA LEU A 54 2.29 -12.05 -5.73
C LEU A 54 3.65 -12.54 -6.25
N GLY A 55 4.50 -13.13 -5.39
CA GLY A 55 5.82 -13.62 -5.75
C GLY A 55 6.91 -12.54 -5.75
N ILE A 56 6.66 -11.39 -5.12
CA ILE A 56 7.67 -10.34 -4.97
C ILE A 56 8.47 -10.65 -3.70
N GLU A 57 9.74 -11.03 -3.86
CA GLU A 57 10.61 -11.49 -2.77
C GLU A 57 11.57 -10.39 -2.28
N ASP A 58 12.05 -9.53 -3.19
CA ASP A 58 12.96 -8.42 -2.82
C ASP A 58 12.15 -7.26 -2.21
N ILE A 59 11.87 -7.40 -0.91
CA ILE A 59 11.15 -6.41 -0.13
C ILE A 59 12.04 -5.97 1.05
N LYS A 60 12.31 -4.67 1.13
CA LYS A 60 13.10 -4.04 2.18
C LYS A 60 12.24 -3.09 2.99
N ALA A 61 12.42 -3.11 4.31
CA ALA A 61 11.84 -2.14 5.21
C ALA A 61 12.91 -1.07 5.56
N LEU A 62 12.59 0.18 5.28
CA LEU A 62 13.43 1.34 5.57
C LEU A 62 12.70 2.22 6.60
N ASN A 63 12.55 1.71 7.81
CA ASN A 63 11.72 2.32 8.85
C ASN A 63 12.34 3.61 9.39
N ALA A 64 11.52 4.63 9.54
CA ALA A 64 11.91 5.89 10.19
C ALA A 64 11.58 5.84 11.67
N PRO A 65 12.52 6.15 12.60
CA PRO A 65 12.22 6.20 14.03
C PRO A 65 11.12 7.23 14.32
N ASP A 66 10.13 6.83 15.14
CA ASP A 66 9.07 7.73 15.61
C ASP A 66 8.51 7.18 16.93
N GLU A 67 8.84 7.84 18.05
CA GLU A 67 8.42 7.42 19.39
C GLU A 67 6.92 7.65 19.65
N ARG A 68 6.22 8.37 18.79
CA ARG A 68 4.79 8.65 18.91
C ARG A 68 3.90 7.48 18.50
N VAL A 69 4.48 6.46 17.85
CA VAL A 69 3.76 5.25 17.43
C VAL A 69 4.15 4.04 18.30
N PRO A 70 3.25 3.06 18.49
CA PRO A 70 3.51 1.93 19.39
C PRO A 70 4.75 1.12 19.06
N GLU A 71 5.09 0.96 17.77
CA GLU A 71 6.26 0.21 17.31
C GLU A 71 7.57 1.02 17.37
N GLY A 72 7.52 2.29 17.77
CA GLY A 72 8.69 3.18 17.83
C GLY A 72 9.27 3.56 16.47
N SER A 73 8.61 3.18 15.38
CA SER A 73 9.05 3.51 14.02
C SER A 73 7.90 3.47 13.03
N ARG A 74 8.01 4.27 11.96
CA ARG A 74 7.07 4.30 10.84
C ARG A 74 7.67 3.55 9.66
N PRO A 75 6.93 2.59 9.07
CA PRO A 75 7.45 1.75 8.00
C PRO A 75 7.53 2.47 6.67
N ASN A 76 8.63 2.30 5.96
CA ASN A 76 8.77 2.53 4.53
C ASN A 76 9.09 1.20 3.86
N ILE A 77 8.34 0.82 2.84
CA ILE A 77 8.50 -0.44 2.14
C ILE A 77 9.06 -0.16 0.75
N LEU A 78 10.17 -0.81 0.43
CA LEU A 78 10.74 -0.83 -0.90
C LEU A 78 10.63 -2.23 -1.46
N ALA A 79 9.82 -2.40 -2.52
CA ALA A 79 9.69 -3.66 -3.24
C ALA A 79 10.30 -3.53 -4.63
N THR A 80 11.17 -4.46 -5.00
CA THR A 80 11.87 -4.45 -6.28
C THR A 80 11.38 -5.60 -7.17
N ILE A 81 10.96 -5.28 -8.37
CA ILE A 81 10.62 -6.25 -9.41
C ILE A 81 11.70 -6.17 -10.48
N PRO A 82 12.48 -7.23 -10.71
CA PRO A 82 13.54 -7.21 -11.72
C PRO A 82 12.96 -7.07 -13.12
N GLY A 83 13.53 -6.15 -13.89
CA GLY A 83 13.23 -5.98 -15.31
C GLY A 83 14.21 -6.73 -16.21
N ARG A 84 14.02 -6.61 -17.53
CA ARG A 84 14.94 -7.17 -18.52
C ARG A 84 16.24 -6.38 -18.63
N ASP A 85 16.18 -5.08 -18.36
CA ASP A 85 17.30 -4.14 -18.47
C ASP A 85 17.63 -3.63 -17.05
N SER A 86 18.81 -3.98 -16.58
CA SER A 86 19.29 -3.55 -15.25
C SER A 86 19.87 -2.13 -15.24
N GLY A 87 20.07 -1.52 -16.41
CA GLY A 87 20.61 -0.15 -16.53
C GLY A 87 19.58 0.95 -16.29
N ARG A 88 18.30 0.59 -16.22
CA ARG A 88 17.20 1.56 -16.02
C ARG A 88 16.22 1.05 -14.98
N SER A 89 15.69 1.95 -14.18
CA SER A 89 14.63 1.65 -13.23
C SER A 89 13.45 2.62 -13.39
N PHE A 90 12.27 2.10 -13.10
CA PHE A 90 11.06 2.89 -12.99
C PHE A 90 10.57 2.84 -11.54
N TRP A 91 10.30 3.99 -10.96
CA TRP A 91 9.86 4.11 -9.59
C TRP A 91 8.39 4.53 -9.52
N ILE A 92 7.61 3.78 -8.73
CA ILE A 92 6.28 4.18 -8.29
C ILE A 92 6.38 4.49 -6.80
N MET A 93 6.12 5.73 -6.43
CA MET A 93 6.13 6.18 -5.04
C MET A 93 4.70 6.55 -4.63
N THR A 94 4.26 6.01 -3.49
CA THR A 94 2.94 6.26 -2.92
C THR A 94 3.04 6.28 -1.41
N HIS A 95 1.97 6.62 -0.70
CA HIS A 95 1.92 6.63 0.76
C HIS A 95 0.82 5.69 1.28
N MET A 96 0.96 5.27 2.54
CA MET A 96 0.03 4.37 3.22
C MET A 96 -0.86 5.09 4.24
N ASP A 97 -0.38 6.19 4.79
CA ASP A 97 -1.10 6.96 5.79
C ASP A 97 -2.32 7.66 5.20
N VAL A 98 -3.28 7.88 6.06
CA VAL A 98 -4.54 8.57 5.74
C VAL A 98 -4.85 9.61 6.82
N VAL A 99 -5.68 10.57 6.46
CA VAL A 99 -6.28 11.50 7.42
C VAL A 99 -7.46 10.86 8.15
N PRO A 100 -7.88 11.37 9.32
CA PRO A 100 -9.11 10.93 9.97
C PRO A 100 -10.34 11.11 9.06
N PRO A 101 -11.39 10.28 9.24
CA PRO A 101 -12.58 10.31 8.38
C PRO A 101 -13.41 11.59 8.49
N GLY A 102 -13.12 12.44 9.47
CA GLY A 102 -13.90 13.64 9.72
C GLY A 102 -15.19 13.34 10.48
N ASP A 103 -16.25 14.08 10.18
CA ASP A 103 -17.56 13.85 10.76
C ASP A 103 -18.25 12.66 10.11
N GLU A 104 -18.30 11.54 10.85
CA GLU A 104 -18.87 10.28 10.35
C GLU A 104 -20.37 10.37 10.07
N THR A 105 -21.07 11.37 10.59
CA THR A 105 -22.50 11.57 10.29
C THR A 105 -22.76 12.01 8.84
N LEU A 106 -21.74 12.48 8.15
CA LEU A 106 -21.79 12.90 6.76
C LEU A 106 -21.54 11.76 5.76
N TRP A 107 -21.22 10.55 6.26
CA TRP A 107 -20.96 9.39 5.41
C TRP A 107 -22.26 8.58 5.22
N GLU A 108 -22.56 8.20 3.98
CA GLU A 108 -23.69 7.30 3.66
C GLU A 108 -23.37 5.84 4.07
N THR A 109 -22.09 5.49 4.08
CA THR A 109 -21.57 4.19 4.54
C THR A 109 -20.40 4.44 5.50
N PRO A 110 -20.10 3.53 6.42
CA PRO A 110 -18.94 3.68 7.31
C PRO A 110 -17.64 3.88 6.51
N PRO A 111 -16.77 4.83 6.93
CA PRO A 111 -15.50 5.11 6.26
C PRO A 111 -14.50 3.95 6.34
#